data_3dc509bc1a3c3e6eafe0e255b0ff773a
#
_entry.id   3dc509bc1a3c3e6eafe0e255b0ff773a
#
_cell.length_a   1.000
_cell.length_b   1.000
_cell.length_c   1.000
_cell.angle_alpha   90.00
_cell.angle_beta   90.00
_cell.angle_gamma   90.00
#
_symmetry.space_group_name_H-M   'P 1'
#
loop_
_entity.id
_entity.type
_entity.pdbx_description
1 polymer ?
#
loop_
_entity_poly.entity_id
_entity_poly.type
_entity_poly.pdbx_seq_one_letter_code
_entity_poly.pdbx_strand_id
1 'polypeptide(L)'
;VSKRFEGKLAVITGAAGGMGLAFAQRFAAEGAGLILTDVDESALARAASALRAQGATCTAYRVDLALEPEILRFAAELSAQHAQLHVLINNAGLAYGEVAHAFESLTQAKWLQFLSVNAVAPLLLAQALRAPLAKARGVVLNVTSMASYVPATAYGVTKATLNAMTYGMANVFGADGIRVNAIAPGLMDTPASRANLPPETYARVQGQQLLKLEGTADDVAALGAFLASEDARFITCEIVSCDAGNRMRGWR
;
A
#
# COMPACT_ATOMS: atom_id res chain seq x y z
N VAL A 1 21.25 0.76 -10.48
CA VAL A 1 19.90 0.21 -10.22
C VAL A 1 19.29 -0.19 -11.55
N SER A 2 18.68 -1.38 -11.63
CA SER A 2 17.99 -1.84 -12.83
C SER A 2 16.80 -0.94 -13.13
N LYS A 3 16.60 -0.52 -14.40
CA LYS A 3 15.44 0.28 -14.81
C LYS A 3 14.24 -0.59 -15.20
N ARG A 4 13.76 -1.42 -14.24
CA ARG A 4 12.65 -2.37 -14.48
C ARG A 4 11.33 -1.72 -14.86
N PHE A 5 11.15 -0.43 -14.54
CA PHE A 5 9.91 0.32 -14.76
C PHE A 5 10.06 1.47 -15.76
N GLU A 6 11.11 1.46 -16.59
CA GLU A 6 11.25 2.48 -17.64
C GLU A 6 10.05 2.46 -18.59
N GLY A 7 9.44 3.61 -18.83
CA GLY A 7 8.20 3.76 -19.61
C GLY A 7 6.93 3.24 -18.94
N LYS A 8 7.00 2.76 -17.69
CA LYS A 8 5.83 2.30 -16.93
C LYS A 8 5.30 3.40 -16.01
N LEU A 9 3.99 3.42 -15.78
CA LEU A 9 3.29 4.36 -14.90
C LEU A 9 2.85 3.62 -13.62
N ALA A 10 3.12 4.21 -12.46
CA ALA A 10 2.71 3.70 -11.17
C ALA A 10 1.89 4.73 -10.38
N VAL A 11 0.73 4.31 -9.87
CA VAL A 11 -0.07 5.05 -8.88
C VAL A 11 0.29 4.55 -7.49
N ILE A 12 0.58 5.48 -6.57
CA ILE A 12 0.91 5.17 -5.17
C ILE A 12 0.04 6.03 -4.25
N THR A 13 -0.76 5.37 -3.40
CA THR A 13 -1.59 6.06 -2.42
C THR A 13 -0.88 6.19 -1.07
N GLY A 14 -1.16 7.27 -0.33
CA GLY A 14 -0.46 7.56 0.93
C GLY A 14 1.03 7.86 0.71
N ALA A 15 1.34 8.62 -0.36
CA ALA A 15 2.70 8.81 -0.85
C ALA A 15 3.44 10.00 -0.19
N ALA A 16 2.77 10.72 0.73
CA ALA A 16 3.37 11.88 1.40
C ALA A 16 4.50 11.52 2.38
N GLY A 17 4.59 10.25 2.81
CA GLY A 17 5.61 9.82 3.78
C GLY A 17 5.66 8.30 3.98
N GLY A 18 6.50 7.87 4.92
CA GLY A 18 6.61 6.47 5.33
C GLY A 18 6.85 5.50 4.16
N MET A 19 6.13 4.38 4.17
CA MET A 19 6.25 3.35 3.13
C MET A 19 5.82 3.85 1.75
N GLY A 20 4.81 4.72 1.67
CA GLY A 20 4.35 5.28 0.40
C GLY A 20 5.43 6.11 -0.30
N LEU A 21 6.16 6.93 0.45
CA LEU A 21 7.31 7.68 -0.07
C LEU A 21 8.46 6.76 -0.46
N ALA A 22 8.74 5.71 0.32
CA ALA A 22 9.78 4.72 -0.03
C ALA A 22 9.42 3.97 -1.33
N PHE A 23 8.15 3.58 -1.53
CA PHE A 23 7.70 3.06 -2.82
C PHE A 23 7.96 4.07 -3.93
N ALA A 24 7.57 5.34 -3.75
CA ALA A 24 7.77 6.37 -4.77
C ALA A 24 9.24 6.55 -5.14
N GLN A 25 10.13 6.62 -4.16
CA GLN A 25 11.58 6.71 -4.36
C GLN A 25 12.13 5.49 -5.10
N ARG A 26 11.72 4.29 -4.68
CA ARG A 26 12.18 3.04 -5.30
C ARG A 26 11.72 2.93 -6.75
N PHE A 27 10.45 3.17 -7.05
CA PHE A 27 9.92 3.09 -8.40
C PHE A 27 10.51 4.17 -9.32
N ALA A 28 10.70 5.41 -8.80
CA ALA A 28 11.38 6.47 -9.52
C ALA A 28 12.83 6.08 -9.89
N ALA A 29 13.60 5.57 -8.93
CA ALA A 29 14.98 5.13 -9.16
C ALA A 29 15.07 4.02 -10.22
N GLU A 30 14.00 3.22 -10.38
CA GLU A 30 13.90 2.18 -11.38
C GLU A 30 13.20 2.62 -12.68
N GLY A 31 12.95 3.93 -12.86
CA GLY A 31 12.53 4.54 -14.12
C GLY A 31 11.02 4.71 -14.31
N ALA A 32 10.18 4.47 -13.28
CA ALA A 32 8.74 4.69 -13.38
C ALA A 32 8.37 6.17 -13.45
N GLY A 33 7.36 6.51 -14.26
CA GLY A 33 6.54 7.69 -14.06
C GLY A 33 5.59 7.48 -12.88
N LEU A 34 5.41 8.49 -12.03
CA LEU A 34 4.67 8.36 -10.79
C LEU A 34 3.43 9.25 -10.74
N ILE A 35 2.34 8.69 -10.27
CA ILE A 35 1.14 9.41 -9.82
C ILE A 35 1.02 9.18 -8.31
N LEU A 36 1.18 10.25 -7.55
CA LEU A 36 1.21 10.21 -6.09
C LEU A 36 -0.10 10.77 -5.53
N THR A 37 -0.71 10.08 -4.57
CA THR A 37 -1.89 10.60 -3.89
C THR A 37 -1.73 10.57 -2.38
N ASP A 38 -2.28 11.57 -1.71
CA ASP A 38 -2.40 11.65 -0.27
C ASP A 38 -3.54 12.61 0.11
N VAL A 39 -4.02 12.54 1.34
CA VAL A 39 -4.97 13.50 1.91
C VAL A 39 -4.28 14.76 2.40
N ASP A 40 -3.01 14.65 2.86
CA ASP A 40 -2.16 15.79 3.24
C ASP A 40 -1.51 16.39 2.01
N GLU A 41 -2.17 17.41 1.44
CA GLU A 41 -1.71 18.13 0.25
C GLU A 41 -0.34 18.74 0.43
N SER A 42 -0.06 19.34 1.60
CA SER A 42 1.19 20.02 1.86
C SER A 42 2.39 19.07 1.96
N ALA A 43 2.23 17.96 2.65
CA ALA A 43 3.24 16.91 2.74
C ALA A 43 3.46 16.25 1.38
N LEU A 44 2.38 15.97 0.64
CA LEU A 44 2.45 15.40 -0.71
C LEU A 44 3.20 16.31 -1.69
N ALA A 45 2.94 17.62 -1.64
CA ALA A 45 3.64 18.61 -2.48
C ALA A 45 5.15 18.63 -2.20
N ARG A 46 5.55 18.56 -0.92
CA ARG A 46 6.97 18.47 -0.52
C ARG A 46 7.62 17.19 -1.04
N ALA A 47 6.95 16.05 -0.86
CA ALA A 47 7.44 14.75 -1.35
C ALA A 47 7.62 14.74 -2.88
N ALA A 48 6.62 15.21 -3.62
CA ALA A 48 6.69 15.31 -5.07
C ALA A 48 7.79 16.27 -5.56
N SER A 49 7.98 17.41 -4.87
CA SER A 49 9.05 18.37 -5.19
C SER A 49 10.43 17.74 -4.98
N ALA A 50 10.63 17.03 -3.87
CA ALA A 50 11.90 16.35 -3.59
C ALA A 50 12.21 15.26 -4.63
N LEU A 51 11.21 14.47 -5.05
CA LEU A 51 11.37 13.46 -6.10
C LEU A 51 11.71 14.09 -7.46
N ARG A 52 11.04 15.17 -7.84
CA ARG A 52 11.35 15.89 -9.10
C ARG A 52 12.76 16.49 -9.09
N ALA A 53 13.22 17.00 -7.95
CA ALA A 53 14.58 17.50 -7.79
C ALA A 53 15.64 16.39 -7.98
N GLN A 54 15.27 15.13 -7.76
CA GLN A 54 16.10 13.94 -8.03
C GLN A 54 15.92 13.39 -9.46
N GLY A 55 15.19 14.11 -10.32
CA GLY A 55 14.96 13.70 -11.71
C GLY A 55 13.76 12.79 -11.95
N ALA A 56 12.92 12.53 -10.96
CA ALA A 56 11.73 11.71 -11.14
C ALA A 56 10.62 12.48 -11.90
N THR A 57 9.93 11.77 -12.80
CA THR A 57 8.69 12.26 -13.41
C THR A 57 7.54 11.89 -12.46
N CYS A 58 6.91 12.87 -11.83
CA CYS A 58 5.77 12.61 -10.95
C CYS A 58 4.73 13.73 -10.97
N THR A 59 3.45 13.33 -10.87
CA THR A 59 2.30 14.19 -10.65
C THR A 59 1.68 13.86 -9.29
N ALA A 60 1.16 14.85 -8.59
CA ALA A 60 0.58 14.71 -7.27
C ALA A 60 -0.89 15.16 -7.28
N TYR A 61 -1.77 14.36 -6.66
CA TYR A 61 -3.20 14.62 -6.51
C TYR A 61 -3.60 14.50 -5.05
N ARG A 62 -4.20 15.54 -4.49
CA ARG A 62 -4.87 15.41 -3.20
C ARG A 62 -6.14 14.59 -3.38
N VAL A 63 -6.23 13.45 -2.68
CA VAL A 63 -7.39 12.55 -2.73
C VAL A 63 -7.70 12.06 -1.33
N ASP A 64 -8.93 12.29 -0.87
CA ASP A 64 -9.42 11.68 0.35
C ASP A 64 -10.09 10.33 0.02
N LEU A 65 -9.40 9.26 0.36
CA LEU A 65 -9.87 7.88 0.10
C LEU A 65 -11.02 7.44 1.02
N ALA A 66 -11.42 8.25 2.01
CA ALA A 66 -12.65 8.03 2.75
C ALA A 66 -13.90 8.39 1.93
N LEU A 67 -13.74 9.13 0.84
CA LEU A 67 -14.81 9.70 0.02
C LEU A 67 -14.84 9.05 -1.37
N GLU A 68 -15.79 8.15 -1.60
CA GLU A 68 -15.97 7.49 -2.91
C GLU A 68 -16.02 8.47 -4.09
N PRO A 69 -16.73 9.63 -4.02
CA PRO A 69 -16.74 10.58 -5.13
C PRO A 69 -15.34 11.12 -5.48
N GLU A 70 -14.43 11.27 -4.51
CA GLU A 70 -13.06 11.69 -4.78
C GLU A 70 -12.25 10.58 -5.47
N ILE A 71 -12.44 9.33 -5.06
CA ILE A 71 -11.83 8.15 -5.70
C ILE A 71 -12.24 8.08 -7.18
N LEU A 72 -13.54 8.17 -7.44
CA LEU A 72 -14.09 8.07 -8.80
C LEU A 72 -13.67 9.24 -9.69
N ARG A 73 -13.65 10.47 -9.15
CA ARG A 73 -13.17 11.66 -9.88
C ARG A 73 -11.69 11.50 -10.24
N PHE A 74 -10.85 11.13 -9.28
CA PHE A 74 -9.43 10.89 -9.51
C PHE A 74 -9.19 9.81 -10.57
N ALA A 75 -9.88 8.67 -10.47
CA ALA A 75 -9.74 7.59 -11.42
C ALA A 75 -10.19 7.98 -12.84
N ALA A 76 -11.28 8.76 -12.97
CA ALA A 76 -11.75 9.26 -14.25
C ALA A 76 -10.75 10.24 -14.89
N GLU A 77 -10.21 11.17 -14.11
CA GLU A 77 -9.19 12.11 -14.57
C GLU A 77 -7.92 11.39 -15.03
N LEU A 78 -7.43 10.43 -14.23
CA LEU A 78 -6.27 9.63 -14.58
C LEU A 78 -6.47 8.83 -15.87
N SER A 79 -7.62 8.17 -16.00
CA SER A 79 -7.96 7.35 -17.18
C SER A 79 -8.12 8.17 -18.45
N ALA A 80 -8.51 9.44 -18.35
CA ALA A 80 -8.58 10.37 -19.48
C ALA A 80 -7.19 10.80 -19.96
N GLN A 81 -6.21 10.91 -19.04
CA GLN A 81 -4.85 11.34 -19.35
C GLN A 81 -3.92 10.18 -19.72
N HIS A 82 -4.18 8.97 -19.21
CA HIS A 82 -3.31 7.82 -19.35
C HIS A 82 -4.09 6.58 -19.80
N ALA A 83 -3.81 6.13 -21.02
CA ALA A 83 -4.48 4.95 -21.57
C ALA A 83 -4.05 3.63 -20.89
N GLN A 84 -2.91 3.61 -20.21
CA GLN A 84 -2.34 2.43 -19.56
C GLN A 84 -1.87 2.79 -18.14
N LEU A 85 -2.13 1.89 -17.20
CA LEU A 85 -1.60 1.93 -15.84
C LEU A 85 -0.91 0.60 -15.55
N HIS A 86 0.37 0.63 -15.22
CA HIS A 86 1.17 -0.57 -15.05
C HIS A 86 1.18 -1.07 -13.61
N VAL A 87 1.14 -0.15 -12.63
CA VAL A 87 1.18 -0.51 -11.20
C VAL A 87 0.22 0.38 -10.40
N LEU A 88 -0.59 -0.24 -9.56
CA LEU A 88 -1.36 0.44 -8.51
C LEU A 88 -0.89 -0.07 -7.15
N ILE A 89 -0.37 0.82 -6.30
CA ILE A 89 0.02 0.51 -4.93
C ILE A 89 -0.98 1.17 -3.96
N ASN A 90 -1.86 0.35 -3.40
CA ASN A 90 -2.78 0.72 -2.34
C ASN A 90 -2.04 0.68 -0.99
N ASN A 91 -1.33 1.76 -0.67
CA ASN A 91 -0.55 1.87 0.56
C ASN A 91 -1.23 2.75 1.62
N ALA A 92 -2.06 3.72 1.23
CA ALA A 92 -2.78 4.56 2.17
C ALA A 92 -3.59 3.74 3.19
N GLY A 93 -3.60 4.21 4.43
CA GLY A 93 -4.36 3.54 5.48
C GLY A 93 -4.18 4.19 6.85
N LEU A 94 -5.18 4.03 7.69
CA LEU A 94 -5.17 4.44 9.07
C LEU A 94 -4.56 3.33 9.92
N ALA A 95 -3.43 3.60 10.59
CA ALA A 95 -2.67 2.57 11.32
C ALA A 95 -2.51 2.87 12.81
N TYR A 96 -2.68 4.12 13.22
CA TYR A 96 -2.43 4.60 14.57
C TYR A 96 -3.65 5.33 15.15
N GLY A 97 -3.60 5.65 16.44
CA GLY A 97 -4.72 6.26 17.15
C GLY A 97 -5.85 5.25 17.42
N GLU A 98 -7.10 5.69 17.33
CA GLU A 98 -8.27 4.88 17.69
C GLU A 98 -8.37 3.55 16.93
N VAL A 99 -7.91 3.47 15.69
CA VAL A 99 -7.92 2.22 14.90
C VAL A 99 -7.05 1.11 15.51
N ALA A 100 -6.03 1.50 16.27
CA ALA A 100 -5.14 0.56 16.97
C ALA A 100 -5.68 0.13 18.36
N HIS A 101 -6.82 0.67 18.79
CA HIS A 101 -7.45 0.31 20.06
C HIS A 101 -8.13 -1.06 20.00
N ALA A 102 -8.35 -1.66 21.18
CA ALA A 102 -9.07 -2.91 21.32
C ALA A 102 -10.56 -2.77 20.92
N PHE A 103 -11.20 -3.93 20.65
CA PHE A 103 -12.56 -4.02 20.11
C PHE A 103 -13.64 -3.28 20.91
N GLU A 104 -13.47 -3.14 22.21
CA GLU A 104 -14.51 -2.73 23.16
C GLU A 104 -14.88 -1.24 23.13
N SER A 105 -14.07 -0.40 22.48
CA SER A 105 -14.20 1.06 22.59
C SER A 105 -14.67 1.79 21.34
N LEU A 106 -14.94 1.10 20.23
CA LEU A 106 -15.22 1.73 18.94
C LEU A 106 -16.70 1.74 18.59
N THR A 107 -17.20 2.91 18.18
CA THR A 107 -18.55 3.06 17.64
C THR A 107 -18.67 2.47 16.23
N GLN A 108 -19.90 2.16 15.80
CA GLN A 108 -20.17 1.74 14.42
C GLN A 108 -19.61 2.72 13.39
N ALA A 109 -19.76 4.02 13.61
CA ALA A 109 -19.26 5.06 12.70
C ALA A 109 -17.72 4.96 12.51
N LYS A 110 -16.97 4.71 13.60
CA LYS A 110 -15.52 4.50 13.54
C LYS A 110 -15.15 3.22 12.80
N TRP A 111 -15.86 2.12 13.05
CA TRP A 111 -15.68 0.88 12.29
C TRP A 111 -15.87 1.08 10.80
N LEU A 112 -16.96 1.76 10.40
CA LEU A 112 -17.24 2.05 9.00
C LEU A 112 -16.16 2.95 8.38
N GLN A 113 -15.70 3.98 9.10
CA GLN A 113 -14.60 4.85 8.65
C GLN A 113 -13.32 4.05 8.40
N PHE A 114 -12.93 3.19 9.34
CA PHE A 114 -11.68 2.41 9.22
C PHE A 114 -11.75 1.37 8.09
N LEU A 115 -12.87 0.67 7.97
CA LEU A 115 -13.11 -0.25 6.87
C LEU A 115 -13.13 0.46 5.51
N SER A 116 -13.78 1.63 5.44
CA SER A 116 -13.83 2.43 4.22
C SER A 116 -12.43 2.74 3.69
N VAL A 117 -11.56 3.31 4.54
CA VAL A 117 -10.21 3.72 4.11
C VAL A 117 -9.29 2.52 3.91
N ASN A 118 -9.27 1.56 4.86
CA ASN A 118 -8.24 0.52 4.87
C ASN A 118 -8.53 -0.68 3.98
N ALA A 119 -9.79 -0.88 3.58
CA ALA A 119 -10.20 -2.07 2.84
C ALA A 119 -11.05 -1.74 1.60
N VAL A 120 -12.10 -0.92 1.75
CA VAL A 120 -13.03 -0.63 0.66
C VAL A 120 -12.41 0.29 -0.39
N ALA A 121 -11.72 1.35 0.03
CA ALA A 121 -11.08 2.29 -0.91
C ALA A 121 -10.06 1.63 -1.85
N PRO A 122 -9.17 0.71 -1.39
CA PRO A 122 -8.32 -0.09 -2.29
C PRO A 122 -9.08 -0.84 -3.37
N LEU A 123 -10.22 -1.45 -3.02
CA LEU A 123 -11.07 -2.14 -3.98
C LEU A 123 -11.70 -1.17 -4.98
N LEU A 124 -12.34 -0.09 -4.49
CA LEU A 124 -13.00 0.90 -5.35
C LEU A 124 -12.01 1.55 -6.33
N LEU A 125 -10.83 1.90 -5.86
CA LEU A 125 -9.80 2.48 -6.71
C LEU A 125 -9.31 1.49 -7.78
N ALA A 126 -9.08 0.23 -7.42
CA ALA A 126 -8.69 -0.80 -8.37
C ALA A 126 -9.81 -1.09 -9.39
N GLN A 127 -11.07 -1.09 -8.98
CA GLN A 127 -12.23 -1.22 -9.87
C GLN A 127 -12.32 -0.04 -10.85
N ALA A 128 -12.20 1.19 -10.36
CA ALA A 128 -12.29 2.39 -11.17
C ALA A 128 -11.13 2.52 -12.17
N LEU A 129 -9.95 1.99 -11.84
CA LEU A 129 -8.76 1.96 -12.69
C LEU A 129 -8.60 0.65 -13.46
N ARG A 130 -9.58 -0.26 -13.44
CA ARG A 130 -9.49 -1.58 -14.07
C ARG A 130 -9.18 -1.52 -15.57
N ALA A 131 -9.80 -0.61 -16.30
CA ALA A 131 -9.61 -0.51 -17.74
C ALA A 131 -8.15 -0.16 -18.13
N PRO A 132 -7.51 0.89 -17.61
CA PRO A 132 -6.10 1.16 -17.90
C PRO A 132 -5.15 0.09 -17.34
N LEU A 133 -5.47 -0.56 -16.19
CA LEU A 133 -4.72 -1.70 -15.67
C LEU A 133 -4.78 -2.91 -16.62
N ALA A 134 -5.97 -3.26 -17.12
CA ALA A 134 -6.16 -4.36 -18.07
C ALA A 134 -5.36 -4.14 -19.36
N LYS A 135 -5.37 -2.91 -19.87
CA LYS A 135 -4.65 -2.54 -21.09
C LYS A 135 -3.13 -2.69 -20.98
N ALA A 136 -2.60 -2.52 -19.78
CA ALA A 136 -1.18 -2.72 -19.47
C ALA A 136 -0.85 -4.14 -19.00
N ARG A 137 -1.83 -5.01 -18.75
CA ARG A 137 -1.69 -6.23 -17.94
C ARG A 137 -0.98 -5.94 -16.62
N GLY A 138 -1.46 -4.91 -15.95
CA GLY A 138 -0.82 -4.28 -14.81
C GLY A 138 -0.87 -5.11 -13.52
N VAL A 139 -0.38 -4.50 -12.47
CA VAL A 139 -0.27 -5.11 -11.14
C VAL A 139 -0.95 -4.23 -10.09
N VAL A 140 -1.76 -4.83 -9.23
CA VAL A 140 -2.27 -4.21 -8.00
C VAL A 140 -1.51 -4.80 -6.81
N LEU A 141 -0.94 -3.94 -5.99
CA LEU A 141 -0.30 -4.30 -4.72
C LEU A 141 -1.04 -3.63 -3.56
N ASN A 142 -1.58 -4.44 -2.66
CA ASN A 142 -2.21 -3.96 -1.45
C ASN A 142 -1.23 -4.03 -0.28
N VAL A 143 -1.04 -2.93 0.46
CA VAL A 143 -0.24 -2.94 1.68
C VAL A 143 -1.14 -3.30 2.86
N THR A 144 -1.03 -4.55 3.31
CA THR A 144 -1.75 -5.08 4.46
C THR A 144 -0.91 -4.94 5.74
N SER A 145 -0.81 -5.94 6.57
CA SER A 145 0.03 -5.92 7.78
C SER A 145 0.13 -7.34 8.37
N MET A 146 1.21 -7.63 9.11
CA MET A 146 1.27 -8.81 9.96
C MET A 146 0.14 -8.86 11.00
N ALA A 147 -0.42 -7.70 11.40
CA ALA A 147 -1.58 -7.62 12.31
C ALA A 147 -2.84 -8.29 11.74
N SER A 148 -2.91 -8.51 10.43
CA SER A 148 -4.01 -9.22 9.77
C SER A 148 -4.08 -10.70 10.11
N TYR A 149 -2.99 -11.31 10.55
CA TYR A 149 -2.93 -12.73 10.88
C TYR A 149 -3.46 -13.04 12.28
N VAL A 150 -3.37 -12.05 13.19
CA VAL A 150 -3.91 -12.13 14.56
C VAL A 150 -4.64 -10.81 14.84
N PRO A 151 -5.86 -10.63 14.29
CA PRO A 151 -6.57 -9.35 14.32
C PRO A 151 -7.15 -9.06 15.71
N ALA A 152 -6.34 -8.48 16.60
CA ALA A 152 -6.72 -8.09 17.96
C ALA A 152 -7.15 -6.62 18.07
N THR A 153 -7.18 -5.86 16.99
CA THR A 153 -7.56 -4.45 16.93
C THR A 153 -8.39 -4.19 15.67
N ALA A 154 -9.07 -3.05 15.61
CA ALA A 154 -9.78 -2.63 14.40
C ALA A 154 -8.81 -2.55 13.19
N TYR A 155 -7.60 -2.07 13.41
CA TYR A 155 -6.56 -2.08 12.37
C TYR A 155 -6.31 -3.49 11.82
N GLY A 156 -6.07 -4.46 12.71
CA GLY A 156 -5.86 -5.85 12.31
C GLY A 156 -7.04 -6.42 11.51
N VAL A 157 -8.28 -6.15 11.95
CA VAL A 157 -9.50 -6.57 11.25
C VAL A 157 -9.59 -5.95 9.86
N THR A 158 -9.36 -4.63 9.73
CA THR A 158 -9.42 -3.97 8.42
C THR A 158 -8.35 -4.51 7.46
N LYS A 159 -7.16 -4.84 7.97
CA LYS A 159 -6.08 -5.43 7.15
C LYS A 159 -6.36 -6.91 6.81
N ALA A 160 -7.03 -7.66 7.68
CA ALA A 160 -7.54 -9.01 7.36
C ALA A 160 -8.64 -8.95 6.29
N THR A 161 -9.51 -7.94 6.34
CA THR A 161 -10.52 -7.69 5.30
C THR A 161 -9.83 -7.39 3.97
N LEU A 162 -8.77 -6.57 3.95
CA LEU A 162 -8.01 -6.27 2.73
C LEU A 162 -7.30 -7.52 2.17
N ASN A 163 -6.85 -8.45 3.03
CA ASN A 163 -6.35 -9.75 2.57
C ASN A 163 -7.43 -10.53 1.81
N ALA A 164 -8.64 -10.63 2.36
CA ALA A 164 -9.76 -11.30 1.71
C ALA A 164 -10.13 -10.61 0.37
N MET A 165 -10.15 -9.26 0.36
CA MET A 165 -10.40 -8.49 -0.88
C MET A 165 -9.29 -8.69 -1.91
N THR A 166 -8.04 -8.88 -1.49
CA THR A 166 -6.93 -9.20 -2.41
C THR A 166 -7.19 -10.48 -3.18
N TYR A 167 -7.65 -11.55 -2.50
CA TYR A 167 -8.02 -12.81 -3.15
C TYR A 167 -9.20 -12.62 -4.12
N GLY A 168 -10.24 -11.88 -3.69
CA GLY A 168 -11.38 -11.58 -4.54
C GLY A 168 -11.01 -10.79 -5.79
N MET A 169 -10.18 -9.75 -5.65
CA MET A 169 -9.68 -8.97 -6.78
C MET A 169 -8.82 -9.82 -7.72
N ALA A 170 -7.92 -10.65 -7.19
CA ALA A 170 -7.09 -11.53 -8.00
C ALA A 170 -7.93 -12.48 -8.85
N ASN A 171 -8.97 -13.07 -8.25
CA ASN A 171 -9.88 -13.99 -8.94
C ASN A 171 -10.65 -13.30 -10.08
N VAL A 172 -11.13 -12.07 -9.86
CA VAL A 172 -11.95 -11.35 -10.85
C VAL A 172 -11.09 -10.68 -11.92
N PHE A 173 -9.96 -10.05 -11.53
CA PHE A 173 -9.13 -9.25 -12.45
C PHE A 173 -8.14 -10.11 -13.24
N GLY A 174 -7.90 -11.35 -12.80
CA GLY A 174 -7.02 -12.29 -13.49
C GLY A 174 -7.46 -12.55 -14.95
N ALA A 175 -8.76 -12.53 -15.23
CA ALA A 175 -9.28 -12.66 -16.59
C ALA A 175 -8.83 -11.52 -17.54
N ASP A 176 -8.51 -10.35 -16.98
CA ASP A 176 -7.97 -9.20 -17.73
C ASP A 176 -6.44 -9.20 -17.79
N GLY A 177 -5.80 -10.23 -17.27
CA GLY A 177 -4.33 -10.33 -17.18
C GLY A 177 -3.73 -9.46 -16.08
N ILE A 178 -4.53 -8.92 -15.15
CA ILE A 178 -4.07 -8.13 -14.02
C ILE A 178 -3.66 -9.06 -12.88
N ARG A 179 -2.44 -8.89 -12.34
CA ARG A 179 -2.00 -9.58 -11.13
C ARG A 179 -2.38 -8.77 -9.90
N VAL A 180 -2.86 -9.43 -8.87
CA VAL A 180 -3.19 -8.78 -7.60
C VAL A 180 -2.53 -9.54 -6.46
N ASN A 181 -1.68 -8.86 -5.69
CA ASN A 181 -0.99 -9.40 -4.53
C ASN A 181 -1.07 -8.42 -3.36
N ALA A 182 -0.74 -8.89 -2.19
CA ALA A 182 -0.54 -8.04 -1.02
C ALA A 182 0.85 -8.23 -0.41
N ILE A 183 1.32 -7.18 0.23
CA ILE A 183 2.48 -7.21 1.12
C ILE A 183 1.95 -7.04 2.53
N ALA A 184 2.37 -7.91 3.45
CA ALA A 184 2.08 -7.81 4.88
C ALA A 184 3.35 -7.41 5.65
N PRO A 185 3.61 -6.09 5.82
CA PRO A 185 4.75 -5.62 6.58
C PRO A 185 4.66 -6.04 8.06
N GLY A 186 5.82 -6.31 8.66
CA GLY A 186 6.01 -6.37 10.09
C GLY A 186 6.12 -4.97 10.71
N LEU A 187 6.84 -4.90 11.82
CA LEU A 187 7.20 -3.63 12.43
C LEU A 187 8.29 -2.95 11.61
N MET A 188 7.92 -1.85 10.98
CA MET A 188 8.85 -1.02 10.21
C MET A 188 9.28 0.20 11.02
N ASP A 189 10.58 0.50 11.01
CA ASP A 189 11.09 1.74 11.59
C ASP A 189 10.75 2.92 10.69
N THR A 190 9.74 3.66 11.11
CA THR A 190 9.26 4.87 10.42
C THR A 190 9.01 5.97 11.45
N PRO A 191 9.05 7.25 11.06
CA PRO A 191 8.69 8.33 11.96
C PRO A 191 7.31 8.12 12.61
N ALA A 192 6.33 7.59 11.88
CA ALA A 192 5.00 7.32 12.40
C ALA A 192 4.98 6.20 13.45
N SER A 193 5.70 5.09 13.23
CA SER A 193 5.78 4.01 14.22
C SER A 193 6.50 4.46 15.49
N ARG A 194 7.59 5.21 15.36
CA ARG A 194 8.34 5.77 16.50
C ARG A 194 7.52 6.76 17.32
N ALA A 195 6.69 7.57 16.66
CA ALA A 195 5.86 8.58 17.34
C ALA A 195 4.62 7.99 18.03
N ASN A 196 4.10 6.85 17.55
CA ASN A 196 2.79 6.35 17.97
C ASN A 196 2.82 5.01 18.73
N LEU A 197 3.92 4.28 18.73
CA LEU A 197 4.05 3.04 19.49
C LEU A 197 4.83 3.27 20.76
N PRO A 198 4.30 2.84 21.93
CA PRO A 198 5.06 2.83 23.17
C PRO A 198 6.36 2.01 23.01
N PRO A 199 7.49 2.48 23.58
CA PRO A 199 8.78 1.80 23.45
C PRO A 199 8.76 0.32 23.83
N GLU A 200 8.01 -0.03 24.89
CA GLU A 200 7.83 -1.42 25.32
C GLU A 200 7.08 -2.29 24.30
N THR A 201 6.07 -1.71 23.62
CA THR A 201 5.35 -2.39 22.56
C THR A 201 6.26 -2.59 21.35
N TYR A 202 7.02 -1.57 20.98
CA TYR A 202 8.00 -1.65 19.89
C TYR A 202 9.03 -2.77 20.16
N ALA A 203 9.65 -2.76 21.34
CA ALA A 203 10.63 -3.76 21.73
C ALA A 203 10.04 -5.18 21.80
N ARG A 204 8.81 -5.32 22.32
CA ARG A 204 8.10 -6.61 22.39
C ARG A 204 7.86 -7.19 21.00
N VAL A 205 7.37 -6.38 20.06
CA VAL A 205 7.09 -6.83 18.70
C VAL A 205 8.39 -7.17 17.95
N GLN A 206 9.42 -6.35 18.09
CA GLN A 206 10.74 -6.61 17.52
C GLN A 206 11.37 -7.90 18.11
N GLY A 207 11.17 -8.12 19.41
CA GLY A 207 11.64 -9.34 20.08
C GLY A 207 11.07 -10.65 19.55
N GLN A 208 9.90 -10.59 18.89
CA GLN A 208 9.24 -11.75 18.28
C GLN A 208 9.75 -12.10 16.87
N GLN A 209 10.60 -11.26 16.28
CA GLN A 209 11.22 -11.54 14.99
C GLN A 209 12.26 -12.66 15.11
N LEU A 210 12.32 -13.53 14.10
CA LEU A 210 13.38 -14.55 13.99
C LEU A 210 14.72 -13.89 13.64
N LEU A 211 14.71 -13.03 12.63
CA LEU A 211 15.88 -12.21 12.30
C LEU A 211 15.87 -10.95 13.18
N LYS A 212 16.97 -10.68 13.88
CA LYS A 212 17.13 -9.52 14.74
C LYS A 212 17.58 -8.30 13.92
N LEU A 213 16.73 -7.92 12.98
CA LEU A 213 16.92 -6.79 12.08
C LEU A 213 15.87 -5.72 12.37
N GLU A 214 16.21 -4.48 12.13
CA GLU A 214 15.26 -3.38 12.10
C GLU A 214 14.68 -3.29 10.69
N GLY A 215 13.38 -3.53 10.56
CA GLY A 215 12.70 -3.44 9.27
C GLY A 215 12.52 -1.97 8.86
N THR A 216 12.75 -1.66 7.61
CA THR A 216 12.65 -0.32 7.05
C THR A 216 11.57 -0.22 5.98
N ALA A 217 11.14 0.99 5.65
CA ALA A 217 10.23 1.22 4.54
C ALA A 217 10.84 0.75 3.20
N ASP A 218 12.17 0.80 3.07
CA ASP A 218 12.88 0.36 1.87
C ASP A 218 12.81 -1.15 1.66
N ASP A 219 12.76 -1.96 2.73
CA ASP A 219 12.58 -3.41 2.62
C ASP A 219 11.22 -3.74 1.99
N VAL A 220 10.18 -3.01 2.41
CA VAL A 220 8.83 -3.16 1.85
C VAL A 220 8.78 -2.68 0.40
N ALA A 221 9.44 -1.54 0.10
CA ALA A 221 9.51 -1.00 -1.26
C ALA A 221 10.28 -1.92 -2.21
N ALA A 222 11.35 -2.58 -1.72
CA ALA A 222 12.12 -3.56 -2.49
C ALA A 222 11.26 -4.78 -2.88
N LEU A 223 10.50 -5.33 -1.91
CA LEU A 223 9.56 -6.42 -2.18
C LEU A 223 8.46 -5.98 -3.15
N GLY A 224 7.91 -4.77 -2.98
CA GLY A 224 6.89 -4.23 -3.88
C GLY A 224 7.41 -4.07 -5.31
N ALA A 225 8.63 -3.59 -5.48
CA ALA A 225 9.26 -3.48 -6.79
C ALA A 225 9.47 -4.87 -7.44
N PHE A 226 9.84 -5.89 -6.67
CA PHE A 226 9.90 -7.27 -7.18
C PHE A 226 8.52 -7.76 -7.61
N LEU A 227 7.50 -7.68 -6.73
CA LEU A 227 6.15 -8.18 -7.03
C LEU A 227 5.48 -7.46 -8.21
N ALA A 228 5.82 -6.18 -8.43
CA ALA A 228 5.32 -5.41 -9.57
C ALA A 228 6.08 -5.68 -10.87
N SER A 229 7.25 -6.30 -10.83
CA SER A 229 8.10 -6.54 -12.00
C SER A 229 7.70 -7.80 -12.78
N GLU A 230 8.34 -7.98 -13.96
CA GLU A 230 8.22 -9.20 -14.76
C GLU A 230 8.84 -10.43 -14.08
N ASP A 231 9.78 -10.22 -13.15
CA ASP A 231 10.38 -11.32 -12.39
C ASP A 231 9.33 -12.08 -11.55
N ALA A 232 8.23 -11.39 -11.19
CA ALA A 232 7.10 -11.93 -10.46
C ALA A 232 5.89 -12.26 -11.36
N ARG A 233 6.07 -12.39 -12.69
CA ARG A 233 4.96 -12.58 -13.66
C ARG A 233 4.05 -13.78 -13.34
N PHE A 234 4.53 -14.77 -12.61
CA PHE A 234 3.78 -15.98 -12.24
C PHE A 234 3.24 -15.96 -10.80
N ILE A 235 3.31 -14.78 -10.14
CA ILE A 235 2.84 -14.57 -8.76
C ILE A 235 1.60 -13.67 -8.78
N THR A 236 0.46 -14.23 -8.37
CA THR A 236 -0.80 -13.51 -8.15
C THR A 236 -1.59 -14.21 -7.05
N CYS A 237 -2.52 -13.50 -6.42
CA CYS A 237 -3.37 -14.04 -5.35
C CYS A 237 -2.58 -14.40 -4.07
N GLU A 238 -1.44 -13.73 -3.83
CA GLU A 238 -0.56 -14.01 -2.70
C GLU A 238 -0.50 -12.84 -1.71
N ILE A 239 -0.31 -13.19 -0.43
CA ILE A 239 -0.01 -12.25 0.65
C ILE A 239 1.38 -12.54 1.15
N VAL A 240 2.34 -11.72 0.75
CA VAL A 240 3.76 -11.93 1.05
C VAL A 240 4.14 -11.16 2.30
N SER A 241 4.56 -11.88 3.33
CA SER A 241 5.04 -11.25 4.57
C SER A 241 6.44 -10.66 4.41
N CYS A 242 6.62 -9.43 4.90
CA CYS A 242 7.89 -8.74 5.02
C CYS A 242 8.06 -8.33 6.49
N ASP A 243 8.43 -9.27 7.36
CA ASP A 243 8.29 -9.16 8.82
C ASP A 243 9.43 -9.81 9.61
N ALA A 244 10.55 -10.10 8.97
CA ALA A 244 11.69 -10.79 9.56
C ALA A 244 11.33 -12.12 10.26
N GLY A 245 10.26 -12.80 9.78
CA GLY A 245 9.75 -14.03 10.37
C GLY A 245 9.09 -13.82 11.72
N ASN A 246 8.26 -12.77 11.87
CA ASN A 246 7.62 -12.47 13.14
C ASN A 246 6.70 -13.60 13.60
N ARG A 247 6.87 -14.06 14.84
CA ARG A 247 6.16 -15.20 15.43
C ARG A 247 4.68 -14.94 15.73
N MET A 248 4.23 -13.68 15.73
CA MET A 248 2.82 -13.33 15.94
C MET A 248 1.88 -14.02 14.96
N ARG A 249 2.32 -14.29 13.74
CA ARG A 249 1.49 -14.96 12.73
C ARG A 249 1.36 -16.48 12.90
N GLY A 250 2.00 -17.04 13.93
CA GLY A 250 2.04 -18.50 14.14
C GLY A 250 2.86 -19.23 13.07
N TRP A 251 3.00 -20.54 13.26
CA TRP A 251 3.58 -21.44 12.27
C TRP A 251 2.46 -21.92 11.34
N ARG A 252 2.65 -21.76 10.05
CA ARG A 252 1.79 -22.36 9.02
C ARG A 252 2.36 -23.67 8.56
#